data_7177e20b1f167ff0b39ad7197f458940
#
_entry.id   7177e20b1f167ff0b39ad7197f458940
#
_cell.length_a   1.000
_cell.length_b   1.000
_cell.length_c   1.000
_cell.angle_alpha   90.00
_cell.angle_beta   90.00
_cell.angle_gamma   90.00
#
_symmetry.space_group_name_H-M   'P 1'
#
loop_
_entity.id
_entity.type
_entity.pdbx_description
1 polymer ?
#
loop_
_entity_poly.entity_id
_entity_poly.type
_entity_poly.pdbx_seq_one_letter_code
_entity_poly.pdbx_strand_id
1 'polypeptide(L)'
;MHHLSRTRPMSRRSVLRAGGAALAFAAAIGVQDTAAWAQTSDAAEPFTFETLIAQARSLAGEDYVAPTQLGDPFTSLDYDDYRNIRFREDSAVWKGPAAQAVVHAYHPGWLFDGTVALYEVIDGTVQPLGFTSDDFIYQAKALEKIPTGTELPGVAGFRMNAPLNDPQQFDEIVSFLGASYFRALGAGNRYGLSARGLAVNTATSEPEEFPRFSAFWLQRPKPGQTAMTFFALLESQSVVGAYKFTVTPGATTTMDVTTELFFRQDVQQLGIAPL
;
A
#
# COMPACT_ATOMS: atom_id res chain seq x y z
N MET A 1 -62.93 -11.64 13.99
CA MET A 1 -62.96 -10.58 12.96
C MET A 1 -61.52 -10.21 12.63
N HIS A 2 -61.03 -10.78 11.51
CA HIS A 2 -59.66 -10.54 11.03
C HIS A 2 -59.61 -9.33 10.10
N HIS A 3 -58.75 -8.36 10.38
CA HIS A 3 -58.40 -7.32 9.42
C HIS A 3 -57.02 -7.65 8.86
N LEU A 4 -56.99 -8.13 7.64
CA LEU A 4 -55.81 -8.29 6.81
C LEU A 4 -55.47 -6.94 6.16
N SER A 5 -54.29 -6.35 6.53
CA SER A 5 -53.71 -5.18 5.87
C SER A 5 -52.98 -5.64 4.61
N ARG A 6 -53.47 -5.20 3.46
CA ARG A 6 -52.84 -5.41 2.14
C ARG A 6 -51.71 -4.43 1.94
N THR A 7 -50.48 -4.93 1.84
CA THR A 7 -49.31 -4.16 1.34
C THR A 7 -49.43 -3.99 -0.17
N ARG A 8 -49.43 -2.73 -0.64
CA ARG A 8 -49.35 -2.38 -2.07
C ARG A 8 -47.92 -2.49 -2.56
N PRO A 9 -47.66 -3.03 -3.77
CA PRO A 9 -46.31 -3.03 -4.35
C PRO A 9 -45.90 -1.63 -4.79
N MET A 10 -44.69 -1.22 -4.41
CA MET A 10 -44.10 0.07 -4.86
C MET A 10 -43.72 0.01 -6.33
N SER A 11 -44.15 1.03 -7.08
CA SER A 11 -43.86 1.18 -8.50
C SER A 11 -42.41 1.62 -8.75
N ARG A 12 -41.83 1.16 -9.88
CA ARG A 12 -40.45 1.48 -10.32
C ARG A 12 -40.15 2.99 -10.46
N ARG A 13 -41.14 3.87 -10.41
CA ARG A 13 -40.97 5.33 -10.48
C ARG A 13 -40.69 5.99 -9.13
N SER A 14 -40.88 5.30 -8.01
CA SER A 14 -40.61 5.84 -6.66
C SER A 14 -39.14 5.67 -6.22
N VAL A 15 -38.36 4.84 -6.91
CA VAL A 15 -36.94 4.58 -6.59
C VAL A 15 -36.01 5.67 -7.16
N LEU A 16 -36.48 6.42 -8.17
CA LEU A 16 -35.67 7.46 -8.84
C LEU A 16 -35.77 8.86 -8.21
N ARG A 17 -36.53 9.04 -7.12
CA ARG A 17 -36.64 10.33 -6.40
C ARG A 17 -35.98 10.36 -5.01
N ALA A 18 -35.40 9.27 -4.54
CA ALA A 18 -34.70 9.18 -3.25
C ALA A 18 -33.16 9.27 -3.39
N GLY A 19 -32.62 9.47 -4.59
CA GLY A 19 -31.20 9.58 -4.88
C GLY A 19 -30.63 11.02 -4.89
N GLY A 20 -31.34 11.99 -4.38
CA GLY A 20 -31.01 13.41 -4.51
C GLY A 20 -30.68 14.19 -3.26
N ALA A 21 -30.37 13.56 -2.13
CA ALA A 21 -30.11 14.28 -0.88
C ALA A 21 -29.06 13.64 0.04
N ALA A 22 -27.97 13.12 -0.50
CA ALA A 22 -26.85 12.61 0.28
C ALA A 22 -25.49 13.13 -0.25
N LEU A 23 -25.47 14.39 -0.71
CA LEU A 23 -24.25 15.07 -1.18
C LEU A 23 -24.07 16.42 -0.44
N ALA A 24 -24.10 16.42 0.88
CA ALA A 24 -23.74 17.60 1.66
C ALA A 24 -23.44 17.23 3.11
N PHE A 25 -22.40 16.43 3.38
CA PHE A 25 -21.72 16.40 4.70
C PHE A 25 -20.42 15.57 4.60
N ALA A 26 -19.47 16.04 3.81
CA ALA A 26 -18.10 15.53 3.81
C ALA A 26 -17.13 16.70 3.50
N ALA A 27 -17.28 17.78 4.23
CA ALA A 27 -16.38 18.90 4.16
C ALA A 27 -16.04 19.33 5.58
N ALA A 28 -15.15 18.61 6.25
CA ALA A 28 -14.35 19.07 7.38
C ALA A 28 -13.58 17.90 8.05
N ILE A 29 -12.81 17.11 7.30
CA ILE A 29 -11.63 16.44 7.83
C ILE A 29 -10.67 16.43 6.66
N GLY A 30 -9.52 17.12 6.81
CA GLY A 30 -8.55 17.29 5.73
C GLY A 30 -7.86 15.97 5.36
N VAL A 31 -8.57 15.12 4.66
CA VAL A 31 -8.02 14.05 3.84
C VAL A 31 -7.80 14.70 2.48
N GLN A 32 -6.65 15.35 2.31
CA GLN A 32 -6.25 15.82 1.00
C GLN A 32 -5.96 14.60 0.11
N ASP A 33 -6.87 14.38 -0.78
CA ASP A 33 -6.80 13.80 -2.11
C ASP A 33 -5.72 12.75 -2.43
N THR A 34 -5.73 11.62 -1.72
CA THR A 34 -5.31 10.36 -2.35
C THR A 34 -6.40 9.81 -3.29
N ALA A 35 -7.56 10.48 -3.37
CA ALA A 35 -8.73 10.10 -4.15
C ALA A 35 -8.75 10.69 -5.58
N ALA A 36 -7.74 11.43 -6.00
CA ALA A 36 -7.70 12.02 -7.34
C ALA A 36 -7.68 10.99 -8.49
N TRP A 37 -7.47 9.71 -8.17
CA TRP A 37 -7.45 8.61 -9.14
C TRP A 37 -8.82 7.95 -9.38
N ALA A 38 -9.84 8.26 -8.58
CA ALA A 38 -11.13 7.58 -8.64
C ALA A 38 -12.22 8.38 -9.39
N GLN A 39 -11.95 9.58 -9.88
CA GLN A 39 -12.98 10.45 -10.49
C GLN A 39 -12.55 11.07 -11.82
N THR A 40 -12.43 10.26 -12.86
CA THR A 40 -12.76 10.71 -14.22
C THR A 40 -13.34 9.53 -14.99
N SER A 41 -14.66 9.46 -15.04
CA SER A 41 -15.40 8.60 -15.95
C SER A 41 -15.42 9.21 -17.34
N ASP A 42 -14.35 9.03 -18.08
CA ASP A 42 -14.28 8.94 -19.53
C ASP A 42 -13.00 8.16 -19.81
N ALA A 43 -13.12 6.95 -20.38
CA ALA A 43 -12.08 5.96 -20.71
C ALA A 43 -10.70 6.28 -20.11
N ALA A 44 -10.56 6.10 -18.78
CA ALA A 44 -9.30 6.37 -18.09
C ALA A 44 -8.18 5.60 -18.78
N GLU A 45 -7.12 6.29 -19.16
CA GLU A 45 -5.95 5.63 -19.75
C GLU A 45 -5.46 4.52 -18.79
N PRO A 46 -5.08 3.34 -19.35
CA PRO A 46 -4.59 2.26 -18.52
C PRO A 46 -3.36 2.71 -17.71
N PHE A 47 -3.31 2.32 -16.45
CA PHE A 47 -2.14 2.59 -15.60
C PHE A 47 -0.92 1.85 -16.17
N THR A 48 0.15 2.57 -16.39
CA THR A 48 1.44 2.07 -16.87
C THR A 48 2.58 2.70 -16.07
N PHE A 49 3.81 2.23 -16.30
CA PHE A 49 4.96 2.88 -15.67
C PHE A 49 5.16 4.32 -16.18
N GLU A 50 4.84 4.55 -17.46
CA GLU A 50 4.91 5.88 -18.08
C GLU A 50 3.94 6.88 -17.44
N THR A 51 2.71 6.44 -17.07
CA THR A 51 1.77 7.30 -16.35
C THR A 51 2.28 7.63 -14.95
N LEU A 52 2.94 6.69 -14.26
CA LEU A 52 3.58 6.95 -12.96
C LEU A 52 4.78 7.89 -13.08
N ILE A 53 5.59 7.75 -14.14
CA ILE A 53 6.70 8.67 -14.44
C ILE A 53 6.18 10.10 -14.65
N ALA A 54 5.11 10.25 -15.44
CA ALA A 54 4.48 11.56 -15.67
C ALA A 54 3.97 12.18 -14.35
N GLN A 55 3.35 11.38 -13.49
CA GLN A 55 2.92 11.81 -12.17
C GLN A 55 4.10 12.24 -11.29
N ALA A 56 5.14 11.42 -11.18
CA ALA A 56 6.32 11.73 -10.37
C ALA A 56 6.99 13.03 -10.85
N ARG A 57 7.05 13.25 -12.16
CA ARG A 57 7.57 14.50 -12.75
C ARG A 57 6.69 15.70 -12.38
N SER A 58 5.38 15.58 -12.41
CA SER A 58 4.46 16.65 -11.99
C SER A 58 4.66 17.00 -10.52
N LEU A 59 4.68 16.00 -9.65
CA LEU A 59 4.86 16.17 -8.21
C LEU A 59 6.21 16.81 -7.85
N ALA A 60 7.25 16.60 -8.66
CA ALA A 60 8.54 17.24 -8.44
C ALA A 60 8.51 18.75 -8.69
N GLY A 61 7.51 19.24 -9.42
CA GLY A 61 7.25 20.68 -9.59
C GLY A 61 6.44 21.32 -8.45
N GLU A 62 6.00 20.53 -7.49
CA GLU A 62 5.16 20.94 -6.36
C GLU A 62 5.97 20.88 -5.05
N ASP A 63 5.54 21.64 -4.05
CA ASP A 63 6.12 21.57 -2.70
C ASP A 63 5.89 20.19 -2.08
N TYR A 64 6.89 19.69 -1.36
CA TYR A 64 6.75 18.42 -0.65
C TYR A 64 5.71 18.51 0.47
N VAL A 65 4.75 17.61 0.44
CA VAL A 65 3.77 17.45 1.52
C VAL A 65 4.17 16.24 2.37
N ALA A 66 4.50 16.49 3.62
CA ALA A 66 4.81 15.43 4.57
C ALA A 66 3.57 14.53 4.79
N PRO A 67 3.75 13.22 5.01
CA PRO A 67 2.63 12.32 5.28
C PRO A 67 1.86 12.78 6.50
N THR A 68 0.54 12.64 6.45
CA THR A 68 -0.31 12.86 7.63
C THR A 68 0.10 11.88 8.73
N GLN A 69 0.41 12.41 9.90
CA GLN A 69 0.71 11.58 11.06
C GLN A 69 -0.54 10.83 11.52
N LEU A 70 -0.32 9.62 11.99
CA LEU A 70 -1.38 8.81 12.59
C LEU A 70 -1.91 9.48 13.85
N GLY A 71 -3.22 9.37 14.05
CA GLY A 71 -3.88 9.67 15.31
C GLY A 71 -4.13 8.42 16.16
N ASP A 72 -4.79 8.60 17.30
CA ASP A 72 -5.30 7.48 18.08
C ASP A 72 -6.35 6.69 17.29
N PRO A 73 -6.41 5.37 17.47
CA PRO A 73 -5.70 4.60 18.50
C PRO A 73 -4.28 4.13 18.08
N PHE A 74 -3.82 4.38 16.87
CA PHE A 74 -2.57 3.82 16.33
C PHE A 74 -1.32 4.35 17.05
N THR A 75 -1.33 5.61 17.45
CA THR A 75 -0.22 6.26 18.20
C THR A 75 -0.06 5.73 19.62
N SER A 76 -1.09 5.10 20.16
CA SER A 76 -1.07 4.51 21.51
C SER A 76 -0.39 3.13 21.58
N LEU A 77 -0.05 2.53 20.41
CA LEU A 77 0.61 1.23 20.35
C LEU A 77 2.08 1.36 20.75
N ASP A 78 2.52 0.51 21.67
CA ASP A 78 3.92 0.32 22.01
C ASP A 78 4.55 -0.87 21.26
N TYR A 79 5.82 -1.14 21.54
CA TYR A 79 6.54 -2.26 20.90
C TYR A 79 5.91 -3.63 21.21
N ASP A 80 5.47 -3.84 22.47
CA ASP A 80 4.89 -5.10 22.89
C ASP A 80 3.51 -5.33 22.26
N ASP A 81 2.74 -4.27 22.07
CA ASP A 81 1.49 -4.31 21.33
C ASP A 81 1.75 -4.66 19.86
N TYR A 82 2.64 -3.89 19.22
CA TYR A 82 2.92 -3.99 17.78
C TYR A 82 3.43 -5.36 17.36
N ARG A 83 4.38 -5.94 18.11
CA ARG A 83 4.94 -7.28 17.84
C ARG A 83 3.90 -8.41 17.91
N ASN A 84 2.77 -8.17 18.55
CA ASN A 84 1.67 -9.11 18.73
C ASN A 84 0.51 -8.87 17.76
N ILE A 85 0.65 -7.94 16.81
CA ILE A 85 -0.30 -7.73 15.71
C ILE A 85 0.17 -8.53 14.50
N ARG A 86 -0.72 -9.33 13.92
CA ARG A 86 -0.42 -10.14 12.74
C ARG A 86 -1.53 -10.01 11.71
N PHE A 87 -1.17 -9.94 10.45
CA PHE A 87 -2.12 -9.98 9.35
C PHE A 87 -2.79 -11.37 9.29
N ARG A 88 -4.10 -11.40 9.03
CA ARG A 88 -4.84 -12.66 8.88
C ARG A 88 -4.54 -13.29 7.53
N GLU A 89 -4.18 -14.56 7.52
CA GLU A 89 -3.96 -15.30 6.27
C GLU A 89 -5.23 -15.38 5.43
N ASP A 90 -6.42 -15.36 6.06
CA ASP A 90 -7.69 -15.39 5.36
C ASP A 90 -8.04 -14.08 4.67
N SER A 91 -7.48 -12.96 5.11
CA SER A 91 -7.61 -11.64 4.50
C SER A 91 -6.54 -11.36 3.43
N ALA A 92 -5.66 -12.33 3.12
CA ALA A 92 -4.59 -12.11 2.16
C ALA A 92 -5.13 -11.72 0.78
N VAL A 93 -4.61 -10.61 0.26
CA VAL A 93 -4.96 -10.14 -1.09
C VAL A 93 -4.53 -11.19 -2.11
N TRP A 94 -5.35 -11.45 -3.11
CA TRP A 94 -5.20 -12.48 -4.15
C TRP A 94 -5.35 -13.92 -3.67
N LYS A 95 -5.75 -14.16 -2.43
CA LYS A 95 -5.97 -15.51 -1.93
C LYS A 95 -7.01 -16.26 -2.77
N GLY A 96 -6.69 -17.49 -3.14
CA GLY A 96 -7.56 -18.36 -3.91
C GLY A 96 -6.85 -19.63 -4.36
N PRO A 97 -7.60 -20.62 -4.90
CA PRO A 97 -7.01 -21.92 -5.25
C PRO A 97 -5.97 -21.88 -6.38
N ALA A 98 -5.95 -20.82 -7.16
CA ALA A 98 -4.98 -20.61 -8.25
C ALA A 98 -4.00 -19.46 -7.95
N ALA A 99 -3.90 -19.01 -6.69
CA ALA A 99 -3.01 -17.92 -6.33
C ALA A 99 -1.55 -18.27 -6.63
N GLN A 100 -0.85 -17.38 -7.35
CA GLN A 100 0.58 -17.49 -7.59
C GLN A 100 1.38 -16.75 -6.52
N ALA A 101 0.77 -15.74 -5.94
CA ALA A 101 1.28 -14.97 -4.81
C ALA A 101 0.10 -14.44 -3.97
N VAL A 102 0.39 -14.08 -2.73
CA VAL A 102 -0.55 -13.39 -1.85
C VAL A 102 0.16 -12.20 -1.19
N VAL A 103 -0.62 -11.16 -0.85
CA VAL A 103 -0.08 -9.96 -0.21
C VAL A 103 -0.66 -9.83 1.19
N HIS A 104 0.23 -9.59 2.16
CA HIS A 104 -0.12 -9.28 3.54
C HIS A 104 0.30 -7.84 3.83
N ALA A 105 -0.59 -7.07 4.45
CA ALA A 105 -0.29 -5.73 4.89
C ALA A 105 0.41 -5.72 6.25
N TYR A 106 1.25 -4.71 6.49
CA TYR A 106 1.77 -4.39 7.82
C TYR A 106 0.91 -3.33 8.48
N HIS A 107 0.56 -3.57 9.73
CA HIS A 107 -0.26 -2.66 10.53
C HIS A 107 0.48 -1.33 10.75
N PRO A 108 -0.20 -0.17 10.62
CA PRO A 108 0.39 1.12 10.99
C PRO A 108 0.41 1.31 12.51
N GLY A 109 1.32 2.13 13.01
CA GLY A 109 1.45 2.46 14.43
C GLY A 109 2.84 2.18 15.00
N TRP A 110 3.05 2.46 16.27
CA TRP A 110 4.34 2.44 16.94
C TRP A 110 5.36 3.35 16.23
N LEU A 111 6.44 2.83 15.65
CA LEU A 111 7.41 3.60 14.85
C LEU A 111 6.99 3.82 13.39
N PHE A 112 5.91 3.17 12.95
CA PHE A 112 5.39 3.26 11.58
C PHE A 112 4.20 4.23 11.55
N ASP A 113 4.48 5.50 11.77
CA ASP A 113 3.53 6.61 11.82
C ASP A 113 3.18 7.19 10.44
N GLY A 114 3.98 6.92 9.43
CA GLY A 114 3.72 7.27 8.04
C GLY A 114 3.09 6.11 7.27
N THR A 115 1.87 6.28 6.81
CA THR A 115 1.17 5.25 6.04
C THR A 115 1.54 5.23 4.56
N VAL A 116 1.31 4.08 3.94
CA VAL A 116 1.49 3.81 2.52
C VAL A 116 0.14 3.45 1.93
N ALA A 117 -0.19 4.00 0.75
CA ALA A 117 -1.36 3.59 0.00
C ALA A 117 -1.04 2.36 -0.86
N LEU A 118 -1.92 1.36 -0.83
CA LEU A 118 -1.81 0.19 -1.69
C LEU A 118 -2.95 0.18 -2.72
N TYR A 119 -2.59 -0.10 -3.95
CA TYR A 119 -3.52 -0.27 -5.06
C TYR A 119 -3.28 -1.61 -5.75
N GLU A 120 -4.33 -2.19 -6.27
CA GLU A 120 -4.24 -3.31 -7.20
C GLU A 120 -4.38 -2.81 -8.64
N VAL A 121 -3.64 -3.43 -9.57
CA VAL A 121 -3.77 -3.18 -11.00
C VAL A 121 -4.22 -4.46 -11.69
N ILE A 122 -5.39 -4.42 -12.33
CA ILE A 122 -5.96 -5.51 -13.12
C ILE A 122 -6.16 -5.01 -14.54
N ASP A 123 -5.39 -5.54 -15.49
CA ASP A 123 -5.47 -5.15 -16.91
C ASP A 123 -5.45 -3.63 -17.14
N GLY A 124 -4.59 -2.93 -16.39
CA GLY A 124 -4.42 -1.48 -16.44
C GLY A 124 -5.43 -0.68 -15.59
N THR A 125 -6.43 -1.32 -15.01
CA THR A 125 -7.38 -0.65 -14.11
C THR A 125 -6.85 -0.66 -12.68
N VAL A 126 -6.80 0.53 -12.06
CA VAL A 126 -6.37 0.72 -10.67
C VAL A 126 -7.56 0.62 -9.73
N GLN A 127 -7.40 -0.15 -8.65
CA GLN A 127 -8.37 -0.26 -7.56
C GLN A 127 -7.67 -0.06 -6.22
N PRO A 128 -8.18 0.76 -5.30
CA PRO A 128 -7.60 0.91 -3.98
C PRO A 128 -7.78 -0.37 -3.17
N LEU A 129 -6.76 -0.73 -2.40
CA LEU A 129 -6.82 -1.80 -1.40
C LEU A 129 -7.02 -1.15 -0.02
N GLY A 130 -8.24 -1.26 0.51
CA GLY A 130 -8.59 -0.81 1.85
C GLY A 130 -8.42 -1.94 2.87
N PHE A 131 -8.01 -1.59 4.09
CA PHE A 131 -7.83 -2.52 5.20
C PHE A 131 -8.52 -1.99 6.45
N THR A 132 -8.99 -2.91 7.27
CA THR A 132 -9.59 -2.63 8.56
C THR A 132 -8.88 -3.41 9.66
N SER A 133 -9.17 -3.11 10.91
CA SER A 133 -8.66 -3.89 12.03
C SER A 133 -9.08 -5.36 11.95
N ASP A 134 -10.17 -5.70 11.25
CA ASP A 134 -10.62 -7.08 11.10
C ASP A 134 -9.70 -7.94 10.23
N ASP A 135 -8.84 -7.30 9.43
CA ASP A 135 -7.82 -7.98 8.63
C ASP A 135 -6.60 -8.40 9.45
N PHE A 136 -6.58 -8.08 10.74
CA PHE A 136 -5.46 -8.37 11.64
C PHE A 136 -5.91 -9.20 12.85
N ILE A 137 -4.95 -9.89 13.43
CA ILE A 137 -5.08 -10.60 14.72
C ILE A 137 -4.33 -9.76 15.74
N TYR A 138 -5.04 -9.32 16.76
CA TYR A 138 -4.49 -8.61 17.90
C TYR A 138 -4.40 -9.55 19.09
N GLN A 139 -3.30 -9.51 19.82
CA GLN A 139 -3.10 -10.30 21.04
C GLN A 139 -2.82 -9.36 22.23
N ALA A 140 -3.08 -9.88 23.42
CA ALA A 140 -2.85 -9.14 24.67
C ALA A 140 -3.51 -7.75 24.69
N LYS A 141 -2.80 -6.74 25.13
CA LYS A 141 -3.30 -5.37 25.29
C LYS A 141 -3.64 -4.66 23.97
N ALA A 142 -3.01 -5.07 22.87
CA ALA A 142 -3.32 -4.48 21.55
C ALA A 142 -4.80 -4.66 21.17
N LEU A 143 -5.44 -5.78 21.58
CA LEU A 143 -6.86 -6.03 21.34
C LEU A 143 -7.78 -4.99 22.05
N GLU A 144 -7.34 -4.47 23.19
CA GLU A 144 -8.11 -3.48 23.94
C GLU A 144 -7.98 -2.07 23.35
N LYS A 145 -6.86 -1.81 22.64
CA LYS A 145 -6.55 -0.49 22.08
C LYS A 145 -7.20 -0.24 20.73
N ILE A 146 -7.28 -1.27 19.87
CA ILE A 146 -7.80 -1.15 18.50
C ILE A 146 -9.20 -1.76 18.41
N PRO A 147 -10.26 -0.95 18.29
CA PRO A 147 -11.63 -1.46 18.14
C PRO A 147 -11.80 -2.28 16.85
N THR A 148 -12.67 -3.30 16.91
CA THR A 148 -13.07 -4.10 15.75
C THR A 148 -13.72 -3.22 14.68
N GLY A 149 -13.42 -3.44 13.41
CA GLY A 149 -13.97 -2.69 12.28
C GLY A 149 -13.37 -1.28 12.12
N THR A 150 -12.28 -0.95 12.85
CA THR A 150 -11.58 0.32 12.65
C THR A 150 -10.96 0.34 11.24
N GLU A 151 -11.33 1.32 10.41
CA GLU A 151 -10.67 1.56 9.13
C GLU A 151 -9.24 2.03 9.35
N LEU A 152 -8.30 1.45 8.60
CA LEU A 152 -6.92 1.89 8.63
C LEU A 152 -6.73 3.03 7.62
N PRO A 153 -6.07 4.14 8.02
CA PRO A 153 -5.82 5.27 7.12
C PRO A 153 -4.78 4.96 6.03
N GLY A 154 -4.32 3.73 5.99
CA GLY A 154 -3.30 3.15 5.14
C GLY A 154 -2.57 2.08 5.90
N VAL A 155 -1.50 1.55 5.35
CA VAL A 155 -0.68 0.49 5.96
C VAL A 155 0.75 0.95 6.16
N ALA A 156 1.52 0.30 7.04
CA ALA A 156 2.93 0.61 7.23
C ALA A 156 3.81 0.13 6.06
N GLY A 157 3.28 -0.77 5.26
CA GLY A 157 3.94 -1.44 4.16
C GLY A 157 3.27 -2.78 3.88
N PHE A 158 3.94 -3.63 3.11
CA PHE A 158 3.42 -4.95 2.76
C PHE A 158 4.53 -5.97 2.59
N ARG A 159 4.16 -7.23 2.65
CA ARG A 159 4.98 -8.35 2.17
C ARG A 159 4.21 -9.13 1.11
N MET A 160 4.94 -9.63 0.15
CA MET A 160 4.43 -10.54 -0.87
C MET A 160 4.97 -11.93 -0.57
N ASN A 161 4.10 -12.90 -0.58
CA ASN A 161 4.42 -14.29 -0.32
C ASN A 161 4.09 -15.14 -1.54
N ALA A 162 4.92 -16.14 -1.84
CA ALA A 162 4.71 -17.10 -2.92
C ALA A 162 5.24 -18.48 -2.50
N PRO A 163 4.84 -19.55 -3.18
CA PRO A 163 5.47 -20.87 -2.98
C PRO A 163 6.97 -20.79 -3.30
N LEU A 164 7.81 -20.94 -2.26
CA LEU A 164 9.26 -20.79 -2.39
C LEU A 164 10.02 -22.04 -1.89
N ASN A 165 9.81 -22.44 -0.63
CA ASN A 165 10.46 -23.62 -0.05
C ASN A 165 9.57 -24.86 -0.15
N ASP A 166 8.27 -24.69 -0.06
CA ASP A 166 7.26 -25.74 -0.17
C ASP A 166 6.18 -25.27 -1.14
N PRO A 167 5.81 -26.08 -2.17
CA PRO A 167 4.77 -25.72 -3.12
C PRO A 167 3.38 -25.47 -2.49
N GLN A 168 3.16 -25.93 -1.27
CA GLN A 168 1.89 -25.78 -0.53
C GLN A 168 1.91 -24.61 0.46
N GLN A 169 3.06 -23.95 0.66
CA GLN A 169 3.22 -22.87 1.62
C GLN A 169 3.66 -21.59 0.93
N PHE A 170 3.03 -20.50 1.32
CA PHE A 170 3.37 -19.16 0.85
C PHE A 170 4.41 -18.54 1.78
N ASP A 171 5.68 -18.59 1.38
CA ASP A 171 6.80 -17.97 2.09
C ASP A 171 6.95 -16.51 1.68
N GLU A 172 7.42 -15.64 2.59
CA GLU A 172 7.79 -14.27 2.25
C GLU A 172 8.90 -14.26 1.20
N ILE A 173 8.66 -13.61 0.07
CA ILE A 173 9.64 -13.43 -1.01
C ILE A 173 10.17 -12.01 -1.07
N VAL A 174 9.35 -11.02 -0.69
CA VAL A 174 9.73 -9.61 -0.64
C VAL A 174 8.94 -8.90 0.45
N SER A 175 9.56 -7.91 1.08
CA SER A 175 8.96 -7.08 2.13
C SER A 175 9.39 -5.63 1.96
N PHE A 176 8.41 -4.72 2.06
CA PHE A 176 8.58 -3.27 2.09
C PHE A 176 8.01 -2.77 3.42
N LEU A 177 8.84 -2.18 4.27
CA LEU A 177 8.40 -1.66 5.56
C LEU A 177 9.31 -0.53 6.01
N GLY A 178 8.72 0.61 6.29
CA GLY A 178 9.38 1.81 6.78
C GLY A 178 10.20 2.53 5.71
N ALA A 179 10.03 3.84 5.60
CA ALA A 179 10.70 4.72 4.62
C ALA A 179 10.75 4.08 3.22
N SER A 180 11.94 3.83 2.69
CA SER A 180 12.14 3.14 1.41
C SER A 180 12.87 1.81 1.54
N TYR A 181 12.83 1.20 2.73
CA TYR A 181 13.50 -0.10 2.96
C TYR A 181 12.73 -1.25 2.34
N PHE A 182 13.48 -2.15 1.72
CA PHE A 182 12.94 -3.40 1.20
C PHE A 182 13.98 -4.53 1.27
N ARG A 183 13.50 -5.76 1.26
CA ARG A 183 14.33 -6.96 1.21
C ARG A 183 13.65 -8.04 0.40
N ALA A 184 14.46 -8.97 -0.15
CA ALA A 184 13.99 -10.17 -0.82
C ALA A 184 14.65 -11.40 -0.22
N LEU A 185 13.95 -12.55 -0.28
CA LEU A 185 14.40 -13.84 0.24
C LEU A 185 14.37 -14.90 -0.86
N GLY A 186 15.47 -15.63 -1.02
CA GLY A 186 15.55 -16.84 -1.83
C GLY A 186 15.20 -18.10 -1.02
N ALA A 187 15.02 -19.22 -1.70
CA ALA A 187 14.69 -20.48 -1.07
C ALA A 187 15.80 -20.90 -0.07
N GLY A 188 15.39 -21.32 1.13
CA GLY A 188 16.30 -21.71 2.20
C GLY A 188 17.05 -20.56 2.88
N ASN A 189 16.86 -19.33 2.43
CA ASN A 189 17.54 -18.18 3.01
C ASN A 189 16.86 -17.71 4.30
N ARG A 190 17.68 -17.09 5.17
CA ARG A 190 17.22 -16.36 6.36
C ARG A 190 17.24 -14.87 6.09
N TYR A 191 16.58 -14.10 6.94
CA TYR A 191 16.64 -12.64 6.88
C TYR A 191 18.07 -12.13 6.94
N GLY A 192 18.40 -11.22 6.04
CA GLY A 192 19.68 -10.54 5.93
C GLY A 192 19.48 -9.02 5.95
N LEU A 193 20.33 -8.32 5.20
CA LEU A 193 20.27 -6.88 5.06
C LEU A 193 19.06 -6.45 4.20
N SER A 194 18.61 -5.20 4.40
CA SER A 194 17.62 -4.54 3.56
C SER A 194 18.32 -3.51 2.68
N ALA A 195 17.91 -3.40 1.43
CA ALA A 195 18.25 -2.28 0.58
C ALA A 195 17.31 -1.10 0.84
N ARG A 196 17.72 0.11 0.47
CA ARG A 196 16.85 1.30 0.39
C ARG A 196 16.53 1.60 -1.07
N GLY A 197 15.34 2.13 -1.33
CA GLY A 197 15.01 2.66 -2.65
C GLY A 197 15.96 3.79 -3.04
N LEU A 198 16.21 4.70 -2.10
CA LEU A 198 17.10 5.83 -2.28
C LEU A 198 17.67 6.29 -0.94
N ALA A 199 18.90 6.81 -0.94
CA ALA A 199 19.50 7.46 0.21
C ALA A 199 20.00 8.86 -0.21
N VAL A 200 19.75 9.84 0.64
CA VAL A 200 20.13 11.24 0.41
C VAL A 200 20.98 11.72 1.58
N ASN A 201 22.18 12.20 1.29
CA ASN A 201 23.14 12.72 2.28
C ASN A 201 23.51 11.73 3.40
N THR A 202 23.48 10.42 3.13
CA THR A 202 23.85 9.40 4.12
C THR A 202 25.34 9.51 4.46
N ALA A 203 25.67 9.53 5.74
CA ALA A 203 27.02 9.63 6.28
C ALA A 203 27.80 10.87 5.81
N THR A 204 27.13 11.99 5.55
CA THR A 204 27.74 13.30 5.26
C THR A 204 27.66 14.21 6.50
N SER A 205 28.19 15.45 6.37
CA SER A 205 27.98 16.51 7.39
C SER A 205 26.59 17.12 7.34
N GLU A 206 25.88 16.97 6.22
CA GLU A 206 24.52 17.45 6.07
C GLU A 206 23.51 16.47 6.73
N PRO A 207 22.35 16.95 7.16
CA PRO A 207 21.31 16.08 7.67
C PRO A 207 20.90 15.02 6.64
N GLU A 208 20.84 13.77 7.07
CA GLU A 208 20.34 12.69 6.24
C GLU A 208 18.83 12.88 5.97
N GLU A 209 18.43 12.76 4.71
CA GLU A 209 17.04 12.74 4.31
C GLU A 209 16.61 11.31 4.02
N PHE A 210 15.40 10.95 4.47
CA PHE A 210 14.84 9.61 4.31
C PHE A 210 13.68 9.60 3.31
N PRO A 211 13.96 9.44 2.00
CA PRO A 211 12.91 9.23 1.02
C PRO A 211 12.06 8.02 1.39
N ARG A 212 10.74 8.12 1.19
CA ARG A 212 9.80 7.06 1.52
C ARG A 212 8.96 6.67 0.33
N PHE A 213 8.59 5.40 0.26
CA PHE A 213 7.52 5.01 -0.63
C PHE A 213 6.18 5.47 -0.05
N SER A 214 5.42 6.26 -0.81
CA SER A 214 4.12 6.79 -0.40
C SER A 214 2.96 5.95 -0.94
N ALA A 215 3.15 5.29 -2.06
CA ALA A 215 2.13 4.44 -2.68
C ALA A 215 2.76 3.29 -3.48
N PHE A 216 2.01 2.18 -3.58
CA PHE A 216 2.34 1.05 -4.43
C PHE A 216 1.15 0.62 -5.27
N TRP A 217 1.42 0.21 -6.51
CA TRP A 217 0.46 -0.38 -7.45
C TRP A 217 0.90 -1.80 -7.75
N LEU A 218 0.19 -2.76 -7.19
CA LEU A 218 0.49 -4.18 -7.25
C LEU A 218 -0.24 -4.80 -8.43
N GLN A 219 0.50 -5.22 -9.46
CA GLN A 219 -0.10 -5.87 -10.61
C GLN A 219 -0.49 -7.30 -10.25
N ARG A 220 -1.78 -7.64 -10.40
CA ARG A 220 -2.25 -8.99 -10.10
C ARG A 220 -1.56 -9.99 -11.03
N PRO A 221 -0.87 -11.03 -10.48
CA PRO A 221 -0.22 -12.03 -11.31
C PRO A 221 -1.24 -12.80 -12.15
N LYS A 222 -0.91 -13.04 -13.41
CA LYS A 222 -1.72 -13.90 -14.29
C LYS A 222 -1.45 -15.37 -13.96
N PRO A 223 -2.42 -16.29 -14.22
CA PRO A 223 -2.19 -17.71 -14.02
C PRO A 223 -0.93 -18.20 -14.73
N GLY A 224 -0.06 -18.94 -14.02
CA GLY A 224 1.22 -19.42 -14.53
C GLY A 224 2.36 -18.38 -14.56
N GLN A 225 2.11 -17.15 -14.18
CA GLN A 225 3.15 -16.14 -14.07
C GLN A 225 3.96 -16.33 -12.79
N THR A 226 5.27 -16.48 -12.90
CA THR A 226 6.18 -16.67 -11.77
C THR A 226 6.80 -15.36 -11.29
N ALA A 227 7.03 -14.41 -12.19
CA ALA A 227 7.52 -13.08 -11.84
C ALA A 227 6.38 -12.14 -11.47
N MET A 228 6.57 -11.36 -10.42
CA MET A 228 5.60 -10.38 -9.92
C MET A 228 6.08 -8.97 -10.20
N THR A 229 5.24 -8.16 -10.84
CA THR A 229 5.53 -6.77 -11.13
C THR A 229 4.68 -5.85 -10.26
N PHE A 230 5.29 -4.81 -9.74
CA PHE A 230 4.60 -3.73 -9.06
C PHE A 230 5.36 -2.42 -9.23
N PHE A 231 4.66 -1.34 -8.94
CA PHE A 231 5.19 0.01 -9.10
C PHE A 231 5.12 0.73 -7.76
N ALA A 232 5.97 1.74 -7.58
CA ALA A 232 5.96 2.56 -6.38
C ALA A 232 6.27 4.02 -6.69
N LEU A 233 5.63 4.92 -5.94
CA LEU A 233 5.98 6.32 -5.87
C LEU A 233 6.84 6.54 -4.64
N LEU A 234 8.02 7.12 -4.83
CA LEU A 234 8.91 7.53 -3.76
C LEU A 234 8.88 9.05 -3.66
N GLU A 235 8.78 9.57 -2.44
CA GLU A 235 8.71 11.00 -2.18
C GLU A 235 9.59 11.40 -1.00
N SER A 236 10.20 12.56 -1.14
CA SER A 236 10.90 13.26 -0.08
C SER A 236 10.99 14.75 -0.37
N GLN A 237 11.59 15.50 0.55
CA GLN A 237 11.73 16.95 0.41
C GLN A 237 12.50 17.33 -0.87
N SER A 238 13.54 16.58 -1.23
CA SER A 238 14.41 16.92 -2.35
C SER A 238 14.14 16.13 -3.64
N VAL A 239 13.41 14.99 -3.58
CA VAL A 239 13.29 14.10 -4.72
C VAL A 239 11.95 13.37 -4.78
N VAL A 240 11.46 13.14 -5.98
CA VAL A 240 10.35 12.23 -6.30
C VAL A 240 10.86 11.14 -7.22
N GLY A 241 10.43 9.89 -7.02
CA GLY A 241 10.87 8.77 -7.85
C GLY A 241 9.69 7.89 -8.29
N ALA A 242 9.64 7.56 -9.57
CA ALA A 242 8.82 6.49 -10.10
C ALA A 242 9.64 5.20 -10.14
N TYR A 243 9.14 4.13 -9.52
CA TYR A 243 9.81 2.84 -9.43
C TYR A 243 8.97 1.74 -10.07
N LYS A 244 9.64 0.83 -10.75
CA LYS A 244 9.09 -0.45 -11.21
C LYS A 244 9.98 -1.55 -10.67
N PHE A 245 9.36 -2.51 -9.99
CA PHE A 245 9.99 -3.71 -9.47
C PHE A 245 9.47 -4.92 -10.22
N THR A 246 10.38 -5.84 -10.58
CA THR A 246 10.03 -7.18 -11.07
C THR A 246 10.76 -8.20 -10.21
N VAL A 247 9.99 -8.96 -9.43
CA VAL A 247 10.49 -9.96 -8.50
C VAL A 247 10.32 -11.34 -9.11
N THR A 248 11.40 -12.08 -9.22
CA THR A 248 11.39 -13.48 -9.67
C THR A 248 11.87 -14.37 -8.52
N PRO A 249 10.95 -15.09 -7.84
CA PRO A 249 11.29 -16.01 -6.77
C PRO A 249 12.11 -17.19 -7.26
N GLY A 250 13.04 -17.68 -6.45
CA GLY A 250 13.86 -18.83 -6.79
C GLY A 250 14.84 -19.20 -5.67
N ALA A 251 15.75 -20.13 -5.93
CA ALA A 251 16.87 -20.43 -5.03
C ALA A 251 17.63 -19.12 -4.70
N THR A 252 17.81 -18.27 -5.68
CA THR A 252 18.15 -16.86 -5.53
C THR A 252 16.97 -16.07 -6.05
N THR A 253 16.24 -15.37 -5.18
CA THR A 253 15.21 -14.44 -5.62
C THR A 253 15.89 -13.21 -6.19
N THR A 254 15.55 -12.86 -7.44
CA THR A 254 16.05 -11.66 -8.10
C THR A 254 15.00 -10.56 -8.08
N MET A 255 15.47 -9.33 -8.01
CA MET A 255 14.62 -8.15 -8.08
C MET A 255 15.24 -7.16 -9.07
N ASP A 256 14.62 -7.03 -10.24
CA ASP A 256 14.96 -6.00 -11.21
C ASP A 256 14.25 -4.71 -10.84
N VAL A 257 15.01 -3.61 -10.73
CA VAL A 257 14.48 -2.31 -10.34
C VAL A 257 14.80 -1.30 -11.43
N THR A 258 13.75 -0.68 -11.96
CA THR A 258 13.86 0.47 -12.86
C THR A 258 13.32 1.69 -12.13
N THR A 259 14.04 2.82 -12.19
CA THR A 259 13.59 4.06 -11.56
C THR A 259 13.87 5.26 -12.43
N GLU A 260 12.96 6.24 -12.39
CA GLU A 260 13.19 7.60 -12.84
C GLU A 260 13.04 8.56 -11.66
N LEU A 261 14.04 9.41 -11.46
CA LEU A 261 14.12 10.36 -10.36
C LEU A 261 13.99 11.79 -10.86
N PHE A 262 13.18 12.57 -10.16
CA PHE A 262 12.93 13.98 -10.43
C PHE A 262 13.27 14.79 -9.17
N PHE A 263 14.17 15.76 -9.31
CA PHE A 263 14.68 16.52 -8.18
C PHE A 263 13.90 17.82 -8.00
N ARG A 264 13.45 18.08 -6.76
CA ARG A 264 12.85 19.35 -6.35
C ARG A 264 13.90 20.41 -6.06
N GLN A 265 15.10 19.97 -5.66
CA GLN A 265 16.25 20.80 -5.32
C GLN A 265 17.56 20.03 -5.52
N ASP A 266 18.68 20.71 -5.46
CA ASP A 266 19.99 20.09 -5.54
C ASP A 266 20.23 19.11 -4.39
N VAL A 267 20.83 17.97 -4.71
CA VAL A 267 21.21 16.92 -3.76
C VAL A 267 22.72 16.75 -3.80
N GLN A 268 23.37 16.87 -2.64
CA GLN A 268 24.82 16.79 -2.55
C GLN A 268 25.34 15.37 -2.75
N GLN A 269 24.68 14.39 -2.14
CA GLN A 269 25.05 12.98 -2.25
C GLN A 269 23.81 12.10 -2.38
N LEU A 270 23.83 11.28 -3.42
CA LEU A 270 22.77 10.33 -3.72
C LEU A 270 23.30 8.90 -3.67
N GLY A 271 22.62 8.02 -2.91
CA GLY A 271 22.88 6.59 -2.89
C GLY A 271 21.73 5.84 -3.56
N ILE A 272 22.04 4.97 -4.53
CA ILE A 272 21.06 4.13 -5.23
C ILE A 272 21.15 2.73 -4.65
N ALA A 273 20.02 2.20 -4.17
CA ALA A 273 19.87 0.88 -3.56
C ALA A 273 20.99 0.56 -2.52
N PRO A 274 21.38 1.50 -1.65
CA PRO A 274 22.41 1.21 -0.66
C PRO A 274 21.91 0.20 0.36
N LEU A 275 22.81 -0.63 0.88
CA LEU A 275 22.57 -1.58 1.97
C LEU A 275 22.83 -0.90 3.31
#